data_17321842dfa80ed58688af4e46780ecc
#
_entry.id   17321842dfa80ed58688af4e46780ecc
#
_cell.length_a   1.000
_cell.length_b   1.000
_cell.length_c   1.000
_cell.angle_alpha   90.00
_cell.angle_beta   90.00
_cell.angle_gamma   90.00
#
_symmetry.space_group_name_H-M   'P 1'
#
loop_
_entity.id
_entity.type
_entity.pdbx_description
1 polymer ?
#
loop_
_entity_poly.entity_id
_entity_poly.type
_entity_poly.pdbx_seq_one_letter_code
_entity_poly.pdbx_strand_id
1 'polypeptide(L)'
;MKLKPFAATFLFCAAACLCATAQSAPADNKAVVTAFFRMLFQDKNVDKALQTYVDKNLIQHDPYLPDGASAMADFYGPYLEQHPMATADIKRMIAEDDLVVVHSLWKESPEDTGQAVVDIFRLRDGKIVEHWDVSQDIPENPANRNTMF
;
A
#
# COMPACT_ATOMS: atom_id res chain seq x y z
N MET A 1 16.84 76.19 20.08
CA MET A 1 16.81 75.27 18.94
C MET A 1 16.80 73.85 19.52
N LYS A 2 15.59 73.23 19.59
CA LYS A 2 15.42 71.89 20.24
C LYS A 2 15.31 70.82 19.17
N LEU A 3 16.26 69.91 19.15
CA LEU A 3 16.24 68.72 18.28
C LEU A 3 15.24 67.70 18.85
N LYS A 4 14.38 67.16 18.01
CA LYS A 4 13.47 66.04 18.33
C LYS A 4 14.20 64.73 17.94
N PRO A 5 14.04 63.65 18.77
CA PRO A 5 14.60 62.35 18.39
C PRO A 5 13.70 61.64 17.37
N PHE A 6 14.35 61.05 16.34
CA PHE A 6 13.73 60.15 15.36
C PHE A 6 13.61 58.74 16.00
N ALA A 7 12.39 58.24 16.12
CA ALA A 7 12.14 56.87 16.53
C ALA A 7 12.16 55.97 15.28
N ALA A 8 13.16 55.08 15.19
CA ALA A 8 13.23 54.05 14.14
C ALA A 8 12.40 52.81 14.58
N THR A 9 11.30 52.57 13.89
CA THR A 9 10.47 51.40 14.06
C THR A 9 11.07 50.23 13.29
N PHE A 10 11.66 49.27 13.98
CA PHE A 10 12.11 47.99 13.38
C PHE A 10 10.91 47.08 13.12
N LEU A 11 10.58 46.84 11.88
CA LEU A 11 9.58 45.88 11.44
C LEU A 11 10.22 44.49 11.44
N PHE A 12 9.86 43.65 12.43
CA PHE A 12 10.32 42.25 12.51
C PHE A 12 9.46 41.39 11.58
N CYS A 13 10.00 41.05 10.41
CA CYS A 13 9.35 40.15 9.46
C CYS A 13 9.60 38.70 9.92
N ALA A 14 8.65 38.10 10.62
CA ALA A 14 8.70 36.68 10.99
C ALA A 14 8.41 35.85 9.74
N ALA A 15 9.45 35.28 9.12
CA ALA A 15 9.29 34.29 8.07
C ALA A 15 8.82 32.97 8.70
N ALA A 16 7.53 32.66 8.57
CA ALA A 16 6.99 31.35 8.91
C ALA A 16 7.50 30.33 7.87
N CYS A 17 8.47 29.50 8.29
CA CYS A 17 8.95 28.37 7.48
C CYS A 17 7.85 27.30 7.50
N LEU A 18 7.00 27.26 6.47
CA LEU A 18 6.08 26.15 6.23
C LEU A 18 6.93 24.94 5.80
N CYS A 19 7.21 24.03 6.74
CA CYS A 19 7.68 22.71 6.38
C CYS A 19 6.55 21.98 5.65
N ALA A 20 6.55 22.04 4.31
CA ALA A 20 5.75 21.15 3.51
C ALA A 20 6.30 19.73 3.73
N THR A 21 5.52 18.86 4.37
CA THR A 21 5.80 17.42 4.37
C THR A 21 5.76 16.96 2.92
N ALA A 22 6.92 16.55 2.40
CA ALA A 22 7.01 15.99 1.06
C ALA A 22 6.19 14.69 1.04
N GLN A 23 4.98 14.75 0.50
CA GLN A 23 4.18 13.58 0.21
C GLN A 23 4.83 12.87 -0.97
N SER A 24 5.12 11.58 -0.86
CA SER A 24 5.69 10.82 -1.97
C SER A 24 4.75 10.89 -3.18
N ALA A 25 5.33 11.10 -4.37
CA ALA A 25 4.54 11.21 -5.60
C ALA A 25 3.77 9.89 -5.87
N PRO A 26 2.55 9.95 -6.46
CA PRO A 26 1.75 8.75 -6.76
C PRO A 26 2.47 7.66 -7.56
N ALA A 27 3.44 8.04 -8.42
CA ALA A 27 4.27 7.10 -9.16
C ALA A 27 5.20 6.27 -8.26
N ASP A 28 5.73 6.88 -7.20
CA ASP A 28 6.61 6.21 -6.23
C ASP A 28 5.80 5.22 -5.38
N ASN A 29 4.56 5.56 -5.01
CA ASN A 29 3.65 4.68 -4.27
C ASN A 29 3.31 3.42 -5.06
N LYS A 30 3.06 3.53 -6.37
CA LYS A 30 2.87 2.36 -7.25
C LYS A 30 4.10 1.47 -7.31
N ALA A 31 5.30 2.06 -7.39
CA ALA A 31 6.55 1.30 -7.40
C ALA A 31 6.75 0.54 -6.09
N VAL A 32 6.45 1.16 -4.93
CA VAL A 32 6.51 0.51 -3.61
C VAL A 32 5.58 -0.69 -3.55
N VAL A 33 4.30 -0.53 -3.93
CA VAL A 33 3.32 -1.62 -3.90
C VAL A 33 3.67 -2.73 -4.89
N THR A 34 4.16 -2.38 -6.10
CA THR A 34 4.64 -3.39 -7.07
C THR A 34 5.80 -4.20 -6.52
N ALA A 35 6.76 -3.54 -5.87
CA ALA A 35 7.91 -4.22 -5.28
C ALA A 35 7.50 -5.09 -4.07
N PHE A 36 6.55 -4.64 -3.28
CA PHE A 36 5.93 -5.42 -2.20
C PHE A 36 5.30 -6.72 -2.73
N PHE A 37 4.40 -6.62 -3.73
CA PHE A 37 3.76 -7.78 -4.36
C PHE A 37 4.77 -8.76 -4.93
N ARG A 38 5.78 -8.25 -5.64
CA ARG A 38 6.84 -9.09 -6.18
C ARG A 38 7.57 -9.86 -5.08
N MET A 39 8.04 -9.17 -4.05
CA MET A 39 8.80 -9.78 -2.97
C MET A 39 7.97 -10.79 -2.18
N LEU A 40 6.67 -10.50 -1.96
CA LEU A 40 5.76 -11.37 -1.24
C LEU A 40 5.37 -12.60 -2.07
N PHE A 41 4.91 -12.43 -3.31
CA PHE A 41 4.30 -13.51 -4.10
C PHE A 41 5.22 -14.16 -5.12
N GLN A 42 6.23 -13.48 -5.67
CA GLN A 42 7.18 -14.06 -6.62
C GLN A 42 8.42 -14.58 -5.90
N ASP A 43 9.04 -13.73 -5.08
CA ASP A 43 10.27 -14.10 -4.35
C ASP A 43 9.96 -14.94 -3.10
N LYS A 44 8.69 -15.04 -2.66
CA LYS A 44 8.21 -15.75 -1.46
C LYS A 44 8.96 -15.33 -0.18
N ASN A 45 9.44 -14.11 -0.12
CA ASN A 45 10.21 -13.61 1.01
C ASN A 45 9.33 -12.74 1.91
N VAL A 46 8.43 -13.38 2.67
CA VAL A 46 7.41 -12.76 3.49
C VAL A 46 8.02 -11.75 4.48
N ASP A 47 8.97 -12.20 5.31
CA ASP A 47 9.58 -11.36 6.34
C ASP A 47 10.22 -10.11 5.75
N LYS A 48 10.99 -10.29 4.67
CA LYS A 48 11.67 -9.15 4.03
C LYS A 48 10.68 -8.21 3.35
N ALA A 49 9.61 -8.73 2.73
CA ALA A 49 8.57 -7.92 2.13
C ALA A 49 7.91 -7.01 3.18
N LEU A 50 7.50 -7.60 4.31
CA LEU A 50 6.85 -6.87 5.40
C LEU A 50 7.80 -5.87 6.07
N GLN A 51 9.02 -6.27 6.41
CA GLN A 51 10.02 -5.37 7.01
C GLN A 51 10.37 -4.19 6.09
N THR A 52 10.42 -4.43 4.76
CA THR A 52 10.84 -3.40 3.79
C THR A 52 9.70 -2.44 3.46
N TYR A 53 8.46 -2.92 3.30
CA TYR A 53 7.38 -2.14 2.70
C TYR A 53 6.20 -1.86 3.61
N VAL A 54 6.07 -2.55 4.77
CA VAL A 54 4.91 -2.40 5.66
C VAL A 54 5.33 -1.74 6.98
N ASP A 55 4.49 -0.85 7.50
CA ASP A 55 4.69 -0.30 8.84
C ASP A 55 4.33 -1.36 9.89
N LYS A 56 5.12 -1.41 10.97
CA LYS A 56 4.89 -2.37 12.05
C LYS A 56 3.51 -2.24 12.71
N ASN A 57 2.94 -1.04 12.69
CA ASN A 57 1.63 -0.72 13.26
C ASN A 57 0.56 -0.60 12.14
N LEU A 58 0.66 -1.42 11.10
CA LEU A 58 -0.32 -1.46 10.01
C LEU A 58 -1.74 -1.49 10.57
N ILE A 59 -2.61 -0.60 10.10
CA ILE A 59 -4.05 -0.66 10.36
C ILE A 59 -4.66 -1.60 9.32
N GLN A 60 -5.31 -2.68 9.80
CA GLN A 60 -5.89 -3.72 8.95
C GLN A 60 -7.41 -3.62 8.93
N HIS A 61 -8.00 -3.63 7.73
CA HIS A 61 -9.46 -3.62 7.54
C HIS A 61 -10.01 -4.95 7.00
N ASP A 62 -9.14 -5.92 6.66
CA ASP A 62 -9.57 -7.30 6.47
C ASP A 62 -10.09 -7.83 7.82
N PRO A 63 -11.39 -8.26 7.90
CA PRO A 63 -11.99 -8.69 9.15
C PRO A 63 -11.41 -9.99 9.72
N TYR A 64 -10.58 -10.68 8.96
CA TYR A 64 -9.96 -11.95 9.36
C TYR A 64 -8.53 -11.78 9.90
N LEU A 65 -7.93 -10.59 9.75
CA LEU A 65 -6.57 -10.32 10.19
C LEU A 65 -6.53 -9.23 11.28
N PRO A 66 -5.77 -9.43 12.37
CA PRO A 66 -5.50 -8.36 13.33
C PRO A 66 -4.63 -7.25 12.73
N ASP A 67 -4.57 -6.09 13.42
CA ASP A 67 -3.63 -5.02 13.12
C ASP A 67 -2.17 -5.47 13.26
N GLY A 68 -1.30 -4.81 12.50
CA GLY A 68 0.15 -4.97 12.56
C GLY A 68 0.73 -5.87 11.49
N ALA A 69 1.96 -5.55 11.07
CA ALA A 69 2.67 -6.32 10.06
C ALA A 69 2.94 -7.78 10.49
N SER A 70 3.04 -8.05 11.82
CA SER A 70 3.21 -9.42 12.33
C SER A 70 2.03 -10.32 12.00
N ALA A 71 0.79 -9.80 12.05
CA ALA A 71 -0.40 -10.58 11.69
C ALA A 71 -0.37 -11.02 10.22
N MET A 72 0.12 -10.15 9.32
CA MET A 72 0.36 -10.53 7.92
C MET A 72 1.45 -11.61 7.80
N ALA A 73 2.51 -11.55 8.60
CA ALA A 73 3.56 -12.58 8.60
C ALA A 73 3.01 -13.94 9.05
N ASP A 74 2.22 -13.94 10.12
CA ASP A 74 1.60 -15.16 10.68
C ASP A 74 0.60 -15.79 9.69
N PHE A 75 -0.01 -15.00 8.82
CA PHE A 75 -0.90 -15.48 7.76
C PHE A 75 -0.11 -15.92 6.51
N TYR A 76 0.67 -15.02 5.90
CA TYR A 76 1.32 -15.29 4.61
C TYR A 76 2.46 -16.30 4.69
N GLY A 77 3.17 -16.40 5.82
CA GLY A 77 4.24 -17.38 6.00
C GLY A 77 3.74 -18.81 5.79
N PRO A 78 2.86 -19.32 6.66
CA PRO A 78 2.29 -20.64 6.52
C PRO A 78 1.48 -20.86 5.23
N TYR A 79 0.76 -19.82 4.76
CA TYR A 79 -0.01 -19.89 3.53
C TYR A 79 0.88 -20.17 2.32
N LEU A 80 1.97 -19.42 2.13
CA LEU A 80 2.87 -19.58 0.99
C LEU A 80 3.75 -20.85 1.10
N GLU A 81 3.99 -21.36 2.32
CA GLU A 81 4.62 -22.67 2.51
C GLU A 81 3.70 -23.82 2.08
N GLN A 82 2.40 -23.73 2.38
CA GLN A 82 1.39 -24.72 1.99
C GLN A 82 1.03 -24.62 0.50
N HIS A 83 1.09 -23.42 -0.07
CA HIS A 83 0.78 -23.12 -1.48
C HIS A 83 2.00 -22.54 -2.22
N PRO A 84 3.07 -23.34 -2.44
CA PRO A 84 4.32 -22.83 -3.03
C PRO A 84 4.14 -22.32 -4.47
N MET A 85 3.07 -22.76 -5.15
CA MET A 85 2.71 -22.32 -6.51
C MET A 85 1.74 -21.13 -6.51
N ALA A 86 1.34 -20.61 -5.34
CA ALA A 86 0.43 -19.48 -5.25
C ALA A 86 1.01 -18.23 -5.93
N THR A 87 0.15 -17.50 -6.63
CA THR A 87 0.50 -16.28 -7.36
C THR A 87 -0.51 -15.17 -7.08
N ALA A 88 -0.06 -13.92 -7.18
CA ALA A 88 -0.91 -12.74 -7.23
C ALA A 88 -0.47 -11.89 -8.44
N ASP A 89 -1.23 -11.99 -9.53
CA ASP A 89 -0.94 -11.28 -10.77
C ASP A 89 -1.65 -9.94 -10.81
N ILE A 90 -0.90 -8.84 -10.75
CA ILE A 90 -1.45 -7.49 -10.87
C ILE A 90 -2.00 -7.30 -12.29
N LYS A 91 -3.31 -7.06 -12.41
CA LYS A 91 -4.00 -6.81 -13.68
C LYS A 91 -4.12 -5.32 -13.96
N ARG A 92 -4.35 -4.51 -12.92
CA ARG A 92 -4.33 -3.04 -13.00
C ARG A 92 -4.00 -2.42 -11.65
N MET A 93 -3.49 -1.21 -11.69
CA MET A 93 -3.14 -0.44 -10.51
C MET A 93 -3.47 1.04 -10.75
N ILE A 94 -4.18 1.64 -9.80
CA ILE A 94 -4.57 3.04 -9.79
C ILE A 94 -4.00 3.68 -8.55
N ALA A 95 -3.45 4.88 -8.64
CA ALA A 95 -2.98 5.63 -7.49
C ALA A 95 -3.58 7.03 -7.50
N GLU A 96 -4.01 7.48 -6.34
CA GLU A 96 -4.50 8.83 -6.07
C GLU A 96 -4.01 9.25 -4.69
N ASP A 97 -3.31 10.36 -4.62
CA ASP A 97 -2.67 10.88 -3.40
C ASP A 97 -1.80 9.82 -2.68
N ASP A 98 -2.19 9.43 -1.48
CA ASP A 98 -1.51 8.43 -0.65
C ASP A 98 -2.07 7.01 -0.82
N LEU A 99 -3.08 6.82 -1.68
CA LEU A 99 -3.74 5.55 -1.91
C LEU A 99 -3.25 4.87 -3.19
N VAL A 100 -3.11 3.55 -3.13
CA VAL A 100 -2.89 2.67 -4.28
C VAL A 100 -3.91 1.56 -4.26
N VAL A 101 -4.66 1.43 -5.33
CA VAL A 101 -5.62 0.34 -5.57
C VAL A 101 -4.98 -0.66 -6.52
N VAL A 102 -4.98 -1.92 -6.15
CA VAL A 102 -4.49 -3.05 -6.96
C VAL A 102 -5.66 -3.96 -7.25
N HIS A 103 -5.92 -4.24 -8.52
CA HIS A 103 -6.82 -5.30 -8.95
C HIS A 103 -5.97 -6.45 -9.48
N SER A 104 -6.04 -7.61 -8.82
CA SER A 104 -5.17 -8.75 -9.07
C SER A 104 -5.95 -10.05 -9.26
N LEU A 105 -5.31 -11.02 -9.90
CA LEU A 105 -5.73 -12.41 -9.96
C LEU A 105 -4.87 -13.20 -8.96
N TRP A 106 -5.53 -13.75 -7.95
CA TRP A 106 -4.91 -14.66 -6.98
C TRP A 106 -5.24 -16.10 -7.33
N LYS A 107 -4.24 -16.98 -7.25
CA LYS A 107 -4.36 -18.41 -7.47
C LYS A 107 -3.50 -19.17 -6.47
N GLU A 108 -3.99 -20.27 -5.94
CA GLU A 108 -3.22 -21.17 -5.07
C GLU A 108 -2.32 -22.12 -5.87
N SER A 109 -2.77 -22.48 -7.08
CA SER A 109 -2.03 -23.32 -8.01
C SER A 109 -2.31 -22.94 -9.47
N PRO A 110 -1.56 -23.42 -10.45
CA PRO A 110 -1.83 -23.20 -11.87
C PRO A 110 -3.22 -23.69 -12.33
N GLU A 111 -3.75 -24.74 -11.68
CA GLU A 111 -5.03 -25.37 -11.98
C GLU A 111 -6.22 -24.65 -11.35
N ASP A 112 -5.96 -23.82 -10.33
CA ASP A 112 -7.00 -23.03 -9.66
C ASP A 112 -7.62 -22.01 -10.62
N THR A 113 -8.95 -21.84 -10.58
CA THR A 113 -9.61 -20.73 -11.29
C THR A 113 -9.25 -19.39 -10.71
N GLY A 114 -9.04 -19.33 -9.40
CA GLY A 114 -8.56 -18.18 -8.66
C GLY A 114 -9.66 -17.24 -8.18
N GLN A 115 -9.20 -16.13 -7.65
CA GLN A 115 -10.04 -15.04 -7.15
C GLN A 115 -9.65 -13.72 -7.79
N ALA A 116 -10.64 -12.87 -8.06
CA ALA A 116 -10.44 -11.46 -8.30
C ALA A 116 -10.35 -10.76 -6.95
N VAL A 117 -9.21 -10.12 -6.69
CA VAL A 117 -8.95 -9.40 -5.44
C VAL A 117 -8.72 -7.92 -5.75
N VAL A 118 -9.32 -7.07 -4.93
CA VAL A 118 -9.05 -5.63 -4.94
C VAL A 118 -8.46 -5.27 -3.59
N ASP A 119 -7.16 -4.96 -3.59
CA ASP A 119 -6.45 -4.42 -2.44
C ASP A 119 -6.39 -2.90 -2.53
N ILE A 120 -6.55 -2.22 -1.41
CA ILE A 120 -6.34 -0.79 -1.27
C ILE A 120 -5.28 -0.58 -0.19
N PHE A 121 -4.23 0.13 -0.53
CA PHE A 121 -3.13 0.46 0.38
C PHE A 121 -3.06 1.96 0.58
N ARG A 122 -2.95 2.40 1.82
CA ARG A 122 -2.48 3.75 2.14
C ARG A 122 -0.99 3.71 2.41
N LEU A 123 -0.26 4.65 1.82
CA LEU A 123 1.19 4.77 2.00
C LEU A 123 1.55 6.07 2.71
N ARG A 124 2.59 5.98 3.54
CA ARG A 124 3.24 7.13 4.18
C ARG A 124 4.74 6.87 4.27
N ASP A 125 5.55 7.82 3.82
CA ASP A 125 7.01 7.74 3.85
C ASP A 125 7.57 6.44 3.24
N GLY A 126 6.97 5.99 2.12
CA GLY A 126 7.36 4.79 1.41
C GLY A 126 6.97 3.47 2.09
N LYS A 127 6.10 3.51 3.10
CA LYS A 127 5.55 2.35 3.81
C LYS A 127 4.05 2.24 3.64
N ILE A 128 3.55 1.01 3.54
CA ILE A 128 2.13 0.69 3.65
C ILE A 128 1.76 0.81 5.13
N VAL A 129 0.82 1.71 5.44
CA VAL A 129 0.38 2.00 6.81
C VAL A 129 -1.05 1.55 7.08
N GLU A 130 -1.83 1.27 6.03
CA GLU A 130 -3.22 0.87 6.14
C GLU A 130 -3.61 0.00 4.94
N HIS A 131 -4.45 -1.02 5.13
CA HIS A 131 -4.83 -1.99 4.12
C HIS A 131 -6.30 -2.38 4.22
N TRP A 132 -6.97 -2.42 3.08
CA TRP A 132 -8.31 -2.99 2.86
C TRP A 132 -8.24 -3.95 1.70
N ASP A 133 -9.10 -4.96 1.70
CA ASP A 133 -9.29 -5.81 0.54
C ASP A 133 -10.73 -6.31 0.41
N VAL A 134 -11.06 -6.72 -0.79
CA VAL A 134 -12.25 -7.52 -1.08
C VAL A 134 -11.89 -8.55 -2.14
N SER A 135 -12.42 -9.76 -1.97
CA SER A 135 -12.18 -10.86 -2.91
C SER A 135 -13.48 -11.47 -3.41
N GLN A 136 -13.43 -11.99 -4.62
CA GLN A 136 -14.53 -12.73 -5.24
C GLN A 136 -13.98 -13.91 -6.03
N ASP A 137 -14.52 -15.11 -5.78
CA ASP A 137 -14.17 -16.29 -6.53
C ASP A 137 -14.56 -16.14 -8.00
N ILE A 138 -13.71 -16.63 -8.90
CA ILE A 138 -14.03 -16.70 -10.33
C ILE A 138 -14.94 -17.90 -10.55
N PRO A 139 -16.20 -17.69 -11.00
CA PRO A 139 -17.15 -18.78 -11.13
C PRO A 139 -16.80 -19.69 -12.32
N GLU A 140 -16.97 -21.01 -12.16
CA GLU A 140 -16.82 -21.98 -13.25
C GLU A 140 -17.84 -21.76 -14.38
N ASN A 141 -19.03 -21.31 -14.03
CA ASN A 141 -20.15 -21.08 -14.97
C ASN A 141 -20.61 -19.61 -14.90
N PRO A 142 -19.88 -18.67 -15.51
CA PRO A 142 -20.23 -17.26 -15.47
C PRO A 142 -21.45 -16.96 -16.35
N ALA A 143 -22.29 -16.00 -15.94
CA ALA A 143 -23.47 -15.55 -16.70
C ALA A 143 -23.11 -14.82 -18.01
N ASN A 144 -21.86 -14.40 -18.19
CA ASN A 144 -21.35 -13.73 -19.39
C ASN A 144 -19.94 -14.25 -19.72
N ARG A 145 -19.38 -13.82 -20.86
CA ARG A 145 -18.04 -14.25 -21.33
C ARG A 145 -16.95 -13.23 -21.08
N ASN A 146 -17.23 -12.17 -20.34
CA ASN A 146 -16.23 -11.16 -20.04
C ASN A 146 -15.30 -11.66 -18.92
N THR A 147 -14.03 -11.32 -19.01
CA THR A 147 -13.11 -11.54 -17.88
C THR A 147 -13.47 -10.63 -16.70
N MET A 148 -13.16 -11.04 -15.49
CA MET A 148 -13.27 -10.19 -14.30
C MET A 148 -12.13 -9.14 -14.22
N PHE A 149 -11.21 -9.12 -15.19
CA PHE A 149 -10.02 -8.25 -15.22
C PHE A 149 -9.95 -7.39 -16.47
#